data_5c4fb5b6ea1e21bdc2ec4e47f683c67a
#
_entry.id   5c4fb5b6ea1e21bdc2ec4e47f683c67a
#
_cell.length_a   1.000
_cell.length_b   1.000
_cell.length_c   1.000
_cell.angle_alpha   90.00
_cell.angle_beta   90.00
_cell.angle_gamma   90.00
#
_symmetry.space_group_name_H-M   'P 1'
#
loop_
_entity.id
_entity.type
_entity.pdbx_description
1 polymer ?
#
loop_
_entity_poly.entity_id
_entity_poly.type
_entity_poly.pdbx_seq_one_letter_code
_entity_poly.pdbx_strand_id
1 'polypeptide(L)'
;INTPGGVAGLGADGKMDTDQLPINVPNGIPTLGADGKLSADSLPQVGMTAQIVVTAPTGSTVTATLGTKVYTATESGGKWTFDVEDYGTYTIKATKNGQTATDTVTVSVVQQYTATLSYFTATIHVSIDSGSTVTCTKGSKTQSKTASATGAVDFTVTESGTYTITVK
;
A
#
# COMPACT_ATOMS: atom_id res chain seq x y z
N ILE A 1 -50.90 16.28 -9.95
CA ILE A 1 -50.16 15.01 -10.06
C ILE A 1 -48.81 15.13 -9.36
N ASN A 2 -48.75 15.45 -8.10
CA ASN A 2 -47.52 15.49 -7.28
C ASN A 2 -47.74 14.81 -5.93
N THR A 3 -48.38 13.64 -5.97
CA THR A 3 -48.53 12.79 -4.80
C THR A 3 -47.30 11.87 -4.65
N PRO A 4 -46.83 11.53 -3.45
CA PRO A 4 -45.79 10.55 -3.26
C PRO A 4 -46.13 9.25 -4.00
N GLY A 5 -45.26 8.83 -4.94
CA GLY A 5 -45.48 7.68 -5.82
C GLY A 5 -46.23 7.96 -7.14
N GLY A 6 -46.60 9.23 -7.43
CA GLY A 6 -47.20 9.64 -8.71
C GLY A 6 -46.18 9.82 -9.84
N VAL A 7 -46.66 9.92 -11.07
CA VAL A 7 -45.87 10.21 -12.26
C VAL A 7 -45.49 11.69 -12.26
N ALA A 8 -44.22 12.02 -12.53
CA ALA A 8 -43.76 13.40 -12.68
C ALA A 8 -44.57 14.09 -13.82
N GLY A 9 -45.12 15.27 -13.55
CA GLY A 9 -45.85 16.05 -14.54
C GLY A 9 -44.92 16.85 -15.45
N LEU A 10 -45.43 17.23 -16.64
CA LEU A 10 -44.71 18.18 -17.49
C LEU A 10 -45.06 19.61 -17.08
N GLY A 11 -44.07 20.51 -17.07
CA GLY A 11 -44.29 21.95 -16.94
C GLY A 11 -45.11 22.54 -18.10
N ALA A 12 -45.47 23.81 -18.02
CA ALA A 12 -46.23 24.53 -19.07
C ALA A 12 -45.48 24.61 -20.41
N ASP A 13 -44.18 24.41 -20.41
CA ASP A 13 -43.30 24.33 -21.57
C ASP A 13 -43.20 22.91 -22.18
N GLY A 14 -43.97 21.96 -21.65
CA GLY A 14 -43.94 20.56 -22.07
C GLY A 14 -42.70 19.76 -21.62
N LYS A 15 -41.88 20.33 -20.75
CA LYS A 15 -40.70 19.67 -20.19
C LYS A 15 -40.96 19.18 -18.77
N MET A 16 -40.23 18.16 -18.39
CA MET A 16 -40.26 17.68 -17.02
C MET A 16 -39.53 18.67 -16.10
N ASP A 17 -40.20 19.06 -15.02
CA ASP A 17 -39.60 19.96 -14.04
C ASP A 17 -38.44 19.26 -13.32
N THR A 18 -37.28 19.90 -13.31
CA THR A 18 -36.05 19.34 -12.69
C THR A 18 -36.19 19.13 -11.19
N ASP A 19 -37.07 19.89 -10.52
CA ASP A 19 -37.37 19.74 -9.09
C ASP A 19 -38.06 18.43 -8.74
N GLN A 20 -38.64 17.75 -9.76
CA GLN A 20 -39.32 16.47 -9.62
C GLN A 20 -38.44 15.25 -9.92
N LEU A 21 -37.26 15.50 -10.41
CA LEU A 21 -36.31 14.45 -10.73
C LEU A 21 -35.36 14.22 -9.53
N PRO A 22 -35.06 12.96 -9.17
CA PRO A 22 -34.06 12.65 -8.14
C PRO A 22 -32.64 12.89 -8.70
N ILE A 23 -32.28 14.17 -8.90
CA ILE A 23 -31.02 14.59 -9.47
C ILE A 23 -29.96 14.66 -8.37
N ASN A 24 -28.77 14.11 -8.61
CA ASN A 24 -27.63 14.14 -7.67
C ASN A 24 -27.92 13.58 -6.27
N VAL A 25 -28.86 12.65 -6.16
CA VAL A 25 -29.11 11.88 -4.93
C VAL A 25 -28.66 10.43 -5.13
N PRO A 26 -28.38 9.66 -4.08
CA PRO A 26 -28.04 8.23 -4.20
C PRO A 26 -29.10 7.49 -5.02
N ASN A 27 -28.68 6.78 -6.07
CA ASN A 27 -29.54 6.10 -7.07
C ASN A 27 -30.44 7.02 -7.91
N GLY A 28 -30.17 8.33 -7.92
CA GLY A 28 -30.87 9.32 -8.74
C GLY A 28 -30.28 9.45 -10.16
N ILE A 29 -30.73 10.46 -10.89
CA ILE A 29 -30.26 10.78 -12.24
C ILE A 29 -29.03 11.69 -12.13
N PRO A 30 -27.84 11.27 -12.66
CA PRO A 30 -26.68 12.13 -12.67
C PRO A 30 -26.88 13.32 -13.64
N THR A 31 -26.40 14.50 -13.25
CA THR A 31 -26.41 15.69 -14.12
C THR A 31 -25.08 15.85 -14.85
N LEU A 32 -25.12 16.48 -16.02
CA LEU A 32 -23.92 16.88 -16.74
C LEU A 32 -23.30 18.12 -16.08
N GLY A 33 -21.98 18.14 -16.00
CA GLY A 33 -21.22 19.34 -15.66
C GLY A 33 -21.38 20.45 -16.71
N ALA A 34 -20.84 21.64 -16.43
CA ALA A 34 -20.87 22.78 -17.36
C ALA A 34 -20.12 22.49 -18.68
N ASP A 35 -19.26 21.49 -18.71
CA ASP A 35 -18.54 20.98 -19.86
C ASP A 35 -19.34 19.95 -20.69
N GLY A 36 -20.60 19.68 -20.30
CA GLY A 36 -21.46 18.70 -20.94
C GLY A 36 -21.09 17.24 -20.67
N LYS A 37 -20.22 16.97 -19.69
CA LYS A 37 -19.81 15.61 -19.33
C LYS A 37 -20.40 15.21 -17.97
N LEU A 38 -20.61 13.90 -17.80
CA LEU A 38 -20.91 13.35 -16.48
C LEU A 38 -19.67 13.46 -15.58
N SER A 39 -19.86 13.98 -14.36
CA SER A 39 -18.82 13.90 -13.34
C SER A 39 -18.53 12.42 -13.04
N ALA A 40 -17.26 12.08 -12.87
CA ALA A 40 -16.85 10.73 -12.44
C ALA A 40 -17.52 10.32 -11.12
N ASP A 41 -17.78 11.29 -10.23
CA ASP A 41 -18.45 11.09 -8.95
C ASP A 41 -19.96 10.81 -9.09
N SER A 42 -20.55 11.17 -10.25
CA SER A 42 -21.97 10.96 -10.57
C SER A 42 -22.23 9.60 -11.21
N LEU A 43 -21.20 8.88 -11.60
CA LEU A 43 -21.33 7.52 -12.15
C LEU A 43 -21.37 6.52 -11.01
N PRO A 44 -22.31 5.54 -11.03
CA PRO A 44 -22.21 4.42 -10.13
C PRO A 44 -20.85 3.73 -10.34
N GLN A 45 -20.02 3.72 -9.33
CA GLN A 45 -18.73 3.01 -9.34
C GLN A 45 -18.96 1.48 -9.25
N VAL A 46 -19.90 0.97 -10.05
CA VAL A 46 -20.30 -0.44 -10.02
C VAL A 46 -19.20 -1.26 -10.73
N GLY A 47 -18.45 -2.01 -9.93
CA GLY A 47 -17.50 -3.01 -10.44
C GLY A 47 -16.20 -2.46 -10.99
N MET A 48 -15.87 -1.19 -10.76
CA MET A 48 -14.56 -0.63 -11.12
C MET A 48 -13.63 -0.72 -9.91
N THR A 49 -12.63 -1.58 -9.97
CA THR A 49 -11.60 -1.72 -8.96
C THR A 49 -10.32 -1.02 -9.38
N ALA A 50 -9.72 -0.24 -8.49
CA ALA A 50 -8.34 0.17 -8.65
C ALA A 50 -7.42 -0.99 -8.28
N GLN A 51 -6.21 -1.02 -8.82
CA GLN A 51 -5.21 -2.03 -8.48
C GLN A 51 -4.02 -1.41 -7.77
N ILE A 52 -3.57 -2.04 -6.68
CA ILE A 52 -2.29 -1.72 -6.05
C ILE A 52 -1.36 -2.89 -6.31
N VAL A 53 -0.31 -2.67 -7.11
CA VAL A 53 0.74 -3.66 -7.40
C VAL A 53 1.95 -3.36 -6.53
N VAL A 54 2.27 -4.28 -5.64
CA VAL A 54 3.38 -4.15 -4.70
C VAL A 54 4.53 -5.06 -5.14
N THR A 55 5.72 -4.50 -5.27
CA THR A 55 6.96 -5.28 -5.44
C THR A 55 7.65 -5.38 -4.09
N ALA A 56 7.98 -6.59 -3.65
CA ALA A 56 8.70 -6.86 -2.41
C ALA A 56 9.63 -8.09 -2.59
N PRO A 57 10.59 -8.34 -1.68
CA PRO A 57 11.42 -9.54 -1.74
C PRO A 57 10.57 -10.83 -1.69
N THR A 58 10.84 -11.76 -2.60
CA THR A 58 10.14 -13.06 -2.71
C THR A 58 10.04 -13.77 -1.37
N GLY A 59 8.89 -14.38 -1.10
CA GLY A 59 8.57 -15.04 0.17
C GLY A 59 8.20 -14.09 1.31
N SER A 60 7.90 -12.82 1.01
CA SER A 60 7.28 -11.89 1.96
C SER A 60 5.80 -12.17 2.10
N THR A 61 5.23 -11.85 3.26
CA THR A 61 3.79 -11.66 3.42
C THR A 61 3.49 -10.18 3.21
N VAL A 62 2.66 -9.84 2.23
CA VAL A 62 2.30 -8.45 1.92
C VAL A 62 0.82 -8.22 2.18
N THR A 63 0.50 -7.10 2.83
CA THR A 63 -0.87 -6.66 3.10
C THR A 63 -1.04 -5.20 2.69
N ALA A 64 -2.25 -4.85 2.25
CA ALA A 64 -2.69 -3.46 2.07
C ALA A 64 -3.84 -3.20 3.05
N THR A 65 -3.79 -2.10 3.81
CA THR A 65 -4.77 -1.80 4.85
C THR A 65 -5.34 -0.39 4.68
N LEU A 66 -6.66 -0.26 4.67
CA LEU A 66 -7.38 1.01 4.69
C LEU A 66 -8.27 1.05 5.95
N GLY A 67 -7.92 1.91 6.91
CA GLY A 67 -8.58 1.94 8.21
C GLY A 67 -8.48 0.58 8.92
N THR A 68 -9.60 -0.10 9.10
CA THR A 68 -9.65 -1.45 9.70
C THR A 68 -9.72 -2.58 8.67
N LYS A 69 -9.92 -2.26 7.38
CA LYS A 69 -10.06 -3.23 6.30
C LYS A 69 -8.68 -3.67 5.81
N VAL A 70 -8.41 -4.97 5.86
CA VAL A 70 -7.14 -5.58 5.44
C VAL A 70 -7.35 -6.39 4.17
N TYR A 71 -6.55 -6.12 3.16
CA TYR A 71 -6.50 -6.84 1.91
C TYR A 71 -5.27 -7.74 1.90
N THR A 72 -5.44 -8.95 1.39
CA THR A 72 -4.36 -9.94 1.20
C THR A 72 -4.24 -10.28 -0.27
N ALA A 73 -3.05 -10.63 -0.71
CA ALA A 73 -2.79 -11.07 -2.09
C ALA A 73 -1.79 -12.23 -2.10
N THR A 74 -1.84 -13.00 -3.16
CA THR A 74 -0.88 -14.08 -3.41
C THR A 74 0.29 -13.55 -4.24
N GLU A 75 1.50 -14.02 -3.90
CA GLU A 75 2.71 -13.69 -4.65
C GLU A 75 2.66 -14.28 -6.08
N SER A 76 3.06 -13.46 -7.04
CA SER A 76 3.34 -13.89 -8.40
C SER A 76 4.58 -13.16 -8.91
N GLY A 77 5.70 -13.84 -9.01
CA GLY A 77 6.96 -13.28 -9.52
C GLY A 77 7.51 -12.10 -8.73
N GLY A 78 7.42 -12.13 -7.40
CA GLY A 78 7.85 -11.03 -6.51
C GLY A 78 6.89 -9.84 -6.49
N LYS A 79 5.65 -10.02 -6.97
CA LYS A 79 4.60 -9.02 -6.97
C LYS A 79 3.35 -9.53 -6.28
N TRP A 80 2.64 -8.60 -5.63
CA TRP A 80 1.33 -8.80 -5.01
C TRP A 80 0.37 -7.79 -5.60
N THR A 81 -0.76 -8.25 -6.14
CA THR A 81 -1.79 -7.39 -6.73
C THR A 81 -3.02 -7.39 -5.83
N PHE A 82 -3.44 -6.21 -5.41
CA PHE A 82 -4.64 -5.98 -4.60
C PHE A 82 -5.66 -5.25 -5.47
N ASP A 83 -6.82 -5.85 -5.64
CA ASP A 83 -7.98 -5.18 -6.22
C ASP A 83 -8.73 -4.47 -5.08
N VAL A 84 -8.89 -3.14 -5.19
CA VAL A 84 -9.45 -2.29 -4.14
C VAL A 84 -10.58 -1.44 -4.70
N GLU A 85 -11.68 -1.38 -3.96
CA GLU A 85 -12.91 -0.67 -4.35
C GLU A 85 -13.05 0.68 -3.64
N ASP A 86 -12.35 0.85 -2.52
CA ASP A 86 -12.45 2.04 -1.68
C ASP A 86 -11.32 3.03 -1.99
N TYR A 87 -11.65 4.31 -2.12
CA TYR A 87 -10.67 5.38 -2.22
C TYR A 87 -10.11 5.71 -0.83
N GLY A 88 -8.85 6.11 -0.79
CA GLY A 88 -8.17 6.48 0.44
C GLY A 88 -6.69 6.14 0.46
N THR A 89 -6.05 6.39 1.60
CA THR A 89 -4.64 6.07 1.79
C THR A 89 -4.47 4.70 2.41
N TYR A 90 -3.92 3.78 1.63
CA TYR A 90 -3.60 2.42 2.04
C TYR A 90 -2.22 2.38 2.67
N THR A 91 -2.10 1.71 3.81
CA THR A 91 -0.80 1.31 4.37
C THR A 91 -0.42 -0.04 3.78
N ILE A 92 0.70 -0.08 3.06
CA ILE A 92 1.27 -1.29 2.48
C ILE A 92 2.35 -1.81 3.44
N LYS A 93 2.26 -3.07 3.82
CA LYS A 93 3.19 -3.70 4.75
C LYS A 93 3.70 -5.02 4.19
N ALA A 94 5.02 -5.18 4.12
CA ALA A 94 5.67 -6.44 3.82
C ALA A 94 6.41 -6.97 5.07
N THR A 95 6.30 -8.26 5.33
CA THR A 95 7.02 -8.94 6.43
C THR A 95 7.67 -10.21 5.95
N LYS A 96 8.93 -10.44 6.36
CA LYS A 96 9.70 -11.66 6.09
C LYS A 96 10.76 -11.84 7.17
N ASN A 97 10.84 -13.04 7.77
CA ASN A 97 11.88 -13.39 8.75
C ASN A 97 12.02 -12.37 9.90
N GLY A 98 10.90 -11.82 10.39
CA GLY A 98 10.89 -10.82 11.46
C GLY A 98 11.25 -9.39 11.02
N GLN A 99 11.61 -9.18 9.75
CA GLN A 99 11.77 -7.83 9.18
C GLN A 99 10.43 -7.29 8.70
N THR A 100 10.27 -5.99 8.74
CA THR A 100 9.09 -5.29 8.25
C THR A 100 9.51 -4.08 7.42
N ALA A 101 8.85 -3.90 6.28
CA ALA A 101 8.90 -2.68 5.47
C ALA A 101 7.48 -2.15 5.28
N THR A 102 7.32 -0.84 5.27
CA THR A 102 6.02 -0.18 5.09
C THR A 102 6.14 0.96 4.10
N ASP A 103 5.05 1.20 3.36
CA ASP A 103 4.86 2.34 2.46
C ASP A 103 3.38 2.70 2.46
N THR A 104 3.02 3.81 1.82
CA THR A 104 1.62 4.24 1.67
C THR A 104 1.28 4.51 0.21
N VAL A 105 0.07 4.11 -0.19
CA VAL A 105 -0.48 4.36 -1.52
C VAL A 105 -1.82 5.07 -1.38
N THR A 106 -1.96 6.26 -1.97
CA THR A 106 -3.23 6.97 -1.99
C THR A 106 -3.97 6.66 -3.29
N VAL A 107 -5.10 5.98 -3.17
CA VAL A 107 -6.02 5.64 -4.26
C VAL A 107 -7.07 6.73 -4.35
N SER A 108 -7.14 7.45 -5.47
CA SER A 108 -8.07 8.56 -5.69
C SER A 108 -8.89 8.42 -6.97
N VAL A 109 -8.49 7.54 -7.87
CA VAL A 109 -9.18 7.22 -9.13
C VAL A 109 -9.01 5.74 -9.46
N VAL A 110 -9.82 5.22 -10.36
CA VAL A 110 -9.69 3.84 -10.86
C VAL A 110 -8.51 3.75 -11.82
N GLN A 111 -7.39 3.28 -11.34
CA GLN A 111 -6.17 3.02 -12.10
C GLN A 111 -5.28 2.03 -11.36
N GLN A 112 -4.12 1.71 -11.97
CA GLN A 112 -3.09 0.94 -11.30
C GLN A 112 -2.13 1.86 -10.54
N TYR A 113 -1.87 1.53 -9.28
CA TYR A 113 -0.89 2.14 -8.40
C TYR A 113 0.23 1.16 -8.12
N THR A 114 1.43 1.66 -7.83
CA THR A 114 2.59 0.80 -7.54
C THR A 114 3.25 1.22 -6.23
N ALA A 115 3.75 0.22 -5.48
CA ALA A 115 4.63 0.41 -4.34
C ALA A 115 5.82 -0.55 -4.44
N THR A 116 6.99 -0.14 -3.94
CA THR A 116 8.16 -1.00 -3.88
C THR A 116 8.72 -1.01 -2.46
N LEU A 117 8.78 -2.18 -1.85
CA LEU A 117 9.24 -2.38 -0.49
C LEU A 117 10.54 -3.17 -0.49
N SER A 118 11.49 -2.73 0.32
CA SER A 118 12.74 -3.45 0.57
C SER A 118 13.05 -3.47 2.06
N TYR A 119 13.71 -4.55 2.53
CA TYR A 119 14.14 -4.63 3.91
C TYR A 119 15.48 -3.95 4.10
N PHE A 120 15.66 -3.39 5.29
CA PHE A 120 16.96 -2.83 5.66
C PHE A 120 18.02 -3.92 5.68
N THR A 121 19.17 -3.64 5.04
CA THR A 121 20.37 -4.48 5.07
C THR A 121 21.59 -3.57 5.07
N ALA A 122 22.53 -3.83 5.97
CA ALA A 122 23.81 -3.12 6.01
C ALA A 122 24.94 -4.11 6.37
N THR A 123 26.17 -3.75 6.02
CA THR A 123 27.38 -4.49 6.40
C THR A 123 28.17 -3.65 7.38
N ILE A 124 28.52 -4.25 8.53
CA ILE A 124 29.47 -3.69 9.47
C ILE A 124 30.82 -4.34 9.18
N HIS A 125 31.75 -3.55 8.67
CA HIS A 125 33.11 -3.97 8.34
C HIS A 125 34.03 -3.67 9.50
N VAL A 126 34.73 -4.69 10.02
CA VAL A 126 35.64 -4.56 11.16
C VAL A 126 37.04 -5.05 10.76
N SER A 127 38.01 -4.13 10.71
CA SER A 127 39.41 -4.46 10.45
C SER A 127 40.09 -5.01 11.70
N ILE A 128 40.74 -6.17 11.61
CA ILE A 128 41.31 -6.88 12.74
C ILE A 128 42.52 -7.73 12.31
N ASP A 129 43.32 -8.17 13.31
CA ASP A 129 44.43 -9.09 13.11
C ASP A 129 43.94 -10.55 13.00
N SER A 130 44.79 -11.39 12.36
CA SER A 130 44.54 -12.82 12.24
C SER A 130 44.42 -13.49 13.61
N GLY A 131 43.46 -14.39 13.75
CA GLY A 131 43.19 -15.14 14.99
C GLY A 131 42.28 -14.42 15.97
N SER A 132 42.02 -13.11 15.78
CA SER A 132 41.09 -12.34 16.62
C SER A 132 39.66 -12.78 16.39
N THR A 133 38.88 -12.81 17.46
CA THR A 133 37.43 -13.06 17.42
C THR A 133 36.69 -11.77 17.64
N VAL A 134 35.75 -11.45 16.72
CA VAL A 134 34.88 -10.28 16.82
C VAL A 134 33.48 -10.72 17.14
N THR A 135 32.86 -10.05 18.08
CA THR A 135 31.42 -10.15 18.32
C THR A 135 30.74 -8.85 17.95
N CYS A 136 29.57 -8.97 17.26
CA CYS A 136 28.69 -7.87 16.89
C CYS A 136 27.34 -8.10 17.60
N THR A 137 26.98 -7.22 18.53
CA THR A 137 25.83 -7.39 19.41
C THR A 137 24.84 -6.22 19.28
N LYS A 138 23.55 -6.53 19.18
CA LYS A 138 22.45 -5.58 19.31
C LYS A 138 21.37 -6.17 20.21
N GLY A 139 21.19 -5.58 21.41
CA GLY A 139 20.29 -6.14 22.41
C GLY A 139 20.71 -7.57 22.81
N SER A 140 19.81 -8.53 22.65
CA SER A 140 20.09 -9.96 22.91
C SER A 140 20.67 -10.72 21.72
N LYS A 141 20.74 -10.09 20.52
CA LYS A 141 21.25 -10.73 19.29
C LYS A 141 22.76 -10.54 19.20
N THR A 142 23.50 -11.63 19.10
CA THR A 142 24.96 -11.62 18.95
C THR A 142 25.37 -12.48 17.75
N GLN A 143 26.25 -11.94 16.91
CA GLN A 143 26.97 -12.67 15.86
C GLN A 143 28.44 -12.69 16.25
N SER A 144 29.15 -13.79 15.99
CA SER A 144 30.59 -13.93 16.26
C SER A 144 31.30 -14.44 15.03
N LYS A 145 32.50 -13.87 14.73
CA LYS A 145 33.36 -14.28 13.62
C LYS A 145 34.80 -14.21 14.06
N THR A 146 35.60 -15.16 13.62
CA THR A 146 37.05 -15.18 13.83
C THR A 146 37.77 -14.92 12.51
N ALA A 147 38.74 -14.02 12.49
CA ALA A 147 39.55 -13.76 11.30
C ALA A 147 40.53 -14.90 11.06
N SER A 148 40.50 -15.49 9.89
CA SER A 148 41.47 -16.52 9.46
C SER A 148 42.78 -15.93 8.96
N ALA A 149 42.82 -14.64 8.62
CA ALA A 149 43.98 -13.87 8.19
C ALA A 149 43.82 -12.42 8.66
N THR A 150 44.91 -11.66 8.69
CA THR A 150 44.87 -10.21 8.92
C THR A 150 44.01 -9.55 7.83
N GLY A 151 43.06 -8.71 8.23
CA GLY A 151 42.18 -8.06 7.29
C GLY A 151 40.90 -7.57 7.95
N ALA A 152 39.78 -8.14 7.53
CA ALA A 152 38.47 -7.71 8.05
C ALA A 152 37.49 -8.87 8.20
N VAL A 153 36.54 -8.69 9.06
CA VAL A 153 35.30 -9.51 9.11
C VAL A 153 34.07 -8.62 8.90
N ASP A 154 33.15 -9.15 8.13
CA ASP A 154 31.92 -8.47 7.78
C ASP A 154 30.72 -9.08 8.50
N PHE A 155 29.88 -8.25 9.11
CA PHE A 155 28.63 -8.65 9.70
C PHE A 155 27.48 -8.07 8.87
N THR A 156 26.66 -8.93 8.29
CA THR A 156 25.41 -8.48 7.67
C THR A 156 24.36 -8.27 8.76
N VAL A 157 23.84 -7.06 8.84
CA VAL A 157 22.82 -6.66 9.80
C VAL A 157 21.53 -6.26 9.08
N THR A 158 20.39 -6.61 9.68
CA THR A 158 19.07 -6.47 9.10
C THR A 158 18.16 -5.53 9.90
N GLU A 159 18.70 -4.87 10.90
CA GLU A 159 18.03 -3.90 11.74
C GLU A 159 18.87 -2.65 11.87
N SER A 160 18.26 -1.47 11.74
CA SER A 160 18.95 -0.20 12.01
C SER A 160 19.19 -0.01 13.52
N GLY A 161 20.16 0.81 13.89
CA GLY A 161 20.46 1.18 15.26
C GLY A 161 21.91 0.99 15.66
N THR A 162 22.19 1.05 16.96
CA THR A 162 23.55 0.93 17.51
C THR A 162 23.93 -0.54 17.74
N TYR A 163 25.11 -0.91 17.28
CA TYR A 163 25.73 -2.21 17.48
C TYR A 163 26.97 -2.05 18.33
N THR A 164 27.17 -2.96 19.29
CA THR A 164 28.42 -3.05 20.07
C THR A 164 29.32 -4.05 19.41
N ILE A 165 30.53 -3.62 19.08
CA ILE A 165 31.58 -4.46 18.51
C ILE A 165 32.64 -4.74 19.64
N THR A 166 32.93 -6.00 19.86
CA THR A 166 33.96 -6.42 20.82
C THR A 166 34.97 -7.31 20.09
N VAL A 167 36.24 -7.01 20.24
CA VAL A 167 37.39 -7.79 19.69
C VAL A 167 38.10 -8.47 20.84
N LYS A 168 38.42 -9.75 20.67
CA LYS A 168 39.18 -10.59 21.62
C LYS A 168 40.32 -11.31 20.90
#